data_a306a310dabe306471841e2f7c366a4b
#
_entry.id   a306a310dabe306471841e2f7c366a4b
#
_cell.length_a   1.000
_cell.length_b   1.000
_cell.length_c   1.000
_cell.angle_alpha   90.00
_cell.angle_beta   90.00
_cell.angle_gamma   90.00
#
_symmetry.space_group_name_H-M   'P 1'
#
loop_
_entity.id
_entity.type
_entity.pdbx_description
1 polymer ?
#
loop_
_entity_poly.entity_id
_entity_poly.type
_entity_poly.pdbx_seq_one_letter_code
_entity_poly.pdbx_strand_id
1 'polypeptide(L)'
;MTADHTGHTDHAEAGGLIPVLEDLAQAVDLGTQLGLGDELTQARDVLEQASHRRRLAPQTTVVALLGATGSGKSSLTNALAGAEVSRTARTRPTTTQPLAVVPDTTVEATALLDWLDISQRVRADGAWGLGENTVLVALPDIDSDEPSHRAIAERMAGKVDVLVWVLDPEKYADGVVHRDFLIPMAAHAEVMVVALNQV
;
A
#
# COMPACT_ATOMS: atom_id res chain seq x y z
N MET A 1 -40.88 17.89 -33.98
CA MET A 1 -39.58 17.47 -34.58
C MET A 1 -38.57 17.60 -33.46
N THR A 2 -38.60 16.62 -32.56
CA THR A 2 -37.84 16.52 -31.33
C THR A 2 -36.74 15.51 -31.58
N ALA A 3 -35.48 15.99 -31.58
CA ALA A 3 -34.31 15.15 -31.72
C ALA A 3 -33.99 14.57 -30.34
N ASP A 4 -34.10 13.26 -30.27
CA ASP A 4 -33.70 12.42 -29.15
C ASP A 4 -32.17 12.32 -29.17
N HIS A 5 -31.53 12.88 -28.13
CA HIS A 5 -30.09 12.77 -27.88
C HIS A 5 -29.86 11.73 -26.76
N THR A 6 -30.01 10.47 -27.12
CA THR A 6 -29.52 9.38 -26.27
C THR A 6 -27.99 9.39 -26.28
N GLY A 7 -27.40 10.08 -25.30
CA GLY A 7 -26.00 9.97 -24.99
C GLY A 7 -25.69 8.56 -24.47
N HIS A 8 -25.08 7.78 -25.32
CA HIS A 8 -24.50 6.49 -24.99
C HIS A 8 -23.25 6.75 -24.09
N THR A 9 -23.45 6.76 -22.79
CA THR A 9 -22.33 6.67 -21.85
C THR A 9 -21.90 5.20 -21.81
N ASP A 10 -20.94 4.89 -22.64
CA ASP A 10 -20.16 3.64 -22.56
C ASP A 10 -19.41 3.65 -21.22
N HIS A 11 -20.06 3.13 -20.18
CA HIS A 11 -19.38 2.70 -18.98
C HIS A 11 -18.61 1.43 -19.38
N ALA A 12 -17.32 1.61 -19.72
CA ALA A 12 -16.38 0.52 -19.72
C ALA A 12 -16.47 -0.11 -18.31
N GLU A 13 -17.11 -1.26 -18.23
CA GLU A 13 -17.01 -2.15 -17.07
C GLU A 13 -15.53 -2.41 -16.89
N ALA A 14 -14.96 -1.84 -15.83
CA ALA A 14 -13.60 -2.14 -15.42
C ALA A 14 -13.57 -3.64 -15.14
N GLY A 15 -13.07 -4.42 -16.09
CA GLY A 15 -12.86 -5.85 -15.94
C GLY A 15 -12.08 -6.06 -14.65
N GLY A 16 -12.60 -6.88 -13.72
CA GLY A 16 -11.98 -7.09 -12.45
C GLY A 16 -10.54 -7.59 -12.64
N LEU A 17 -9.68 -7.42 -11.65
CA LEU A 17 -8.26 -7.83 -11.69
C LEU A 17 -8.06 -9.30 -12.14
N ILE A 18 -9.00 -10.18 -11.85
CA ILE A 18 -8.93 -11.61 -12.20
C ILE A 18 -8.84 -11.84 -13.70
N PRO A 19 -9.77 -11.32 -14.55
CA PRO A 19 -9.66 -11.45 -16.01
C PRO A 19 -8.33 -10.89 -16.56
N VAL A 20 -7.87 -9.76 -16.06
CA VAL A 20 -6.59 -9.16 -16.51
C VAL A 20 -5.41 -10.08 -16.21
N LEU A 21 -5.37 -10.72 -15.04
CA LEU A 21 -4.31 -11.66 -14.69
C LEU A 21 -4.41 -12.96 -15.52
N GLU A 22 -5.61 -13.40 -15.86
CA GLU A 22 -5.83 -14.56 -16.75
C GLU A 22 -5.36 -14.27 -18.17
N ASP A 23 -5.69 -13.10 -18.70
CA ASP A 23 -5.22 -12.65 -20.01
C ASP A 23 -3.68 -12.52 -20.06
N LEU A 24 -3.09 -11.95 -19.00
CA LEU A 24 -1.64 -11.85 -18.87
C LEU A 24 -0.98 -13.25 -18.81
N ALA A 25 -1.56 -14.18 -18.07
CA ALA A 25 -1.06 -15.56 -18.01
C ALA A 25 -1.09 -16.23 -19.39
N GLN A 26 -2.20 -16.06 -20.11
CA GLN A 26 -2.33 -16.59 -21.47
C GLN A 26 -1.31 -15.95 -22.43
N ALA A 27 -1.08 -14.65 -22.32
CA ALA A 27 -0.07 -13.95 -23.13
C ALA A 27 1.35 -14.46 -22.84
N VAL A 28 1.69 -14.72 -21.56
CA VAL A 28 2.98 -15.30 -21.16
C VAL A 28 3.15 -16.71 -21.71
N ASP A 29 2.10 -17.53 -21.68
CA ASP A 29 2.15 -18.89 -22.22
C ASP A 29 2.39 -18.88 -23.74
N LEU A 30 1.66 -18.04 -24.48
CA LEU A 30 1.83 -17.88 -25.92
C LEU A 30 3.24 -17.35 -26.27
N GLY A 31 3.71 -16.34 -25.57
CA GLY A 31 5.04 -15.79 -25.76
C GLY A 31 6.15 -16.82 -25.49
N THR A 32 5.95 -17.67 -24.48
CA THR A 32 6.87 -18.78 -24.18
C THR A 32 6.94 -19.79 -25.33
N GLN A 33 5.80 -20.14 -25.93
CA GLN A 33 5.74 -21.03 -27.11
C GLN A 33 6.43 -20.43 -28.35
N LEU A 34 6.46 -19.10 -28.46
CA LEU A 34 7.14 -18.34 -29.49
C LEU A 34 8.64 -18.13 -29.22
N GLY A 35 9.16 -18.61 -28.10
CA GLY A 35 10.56 -18.49 -27.73
C GLY A 35 10.96 -17.15 -27.08
N LEU A 36 10.00 -16.34 -26.63
CA LEU A 36 10.23 -15.07 -25.94
C LEU A 36 10.53 -15.31 -24.45
N GLY A 37 11.64 -16.00 -24.14
CA GLY A 37 11.95 -16.41 -22.77
C GLY A 37 12.28 -15.26 -21.82
N ASP A 38 13.27 -14.48 -22.19
CA ASP A 38 13.83 -13.43 -21.34
C ASP A 38 12.94 -12.18 -21.27
N GLU A 39 12.27 -11.84 -22.37
CA GLU A 39 11.35 -10.72 -22.47
C GLU A 39 10.12 -10.86 -21.59
N LEU A 40 9.77 -12.08 -21.17
CA LEU A 40 8.60 -12.36 -20.35
C LEU A 40 8.91 -12.44 -18.84
N THR A 41 10.16 -12.23 -18.44
CA THR A 41 10.56 -12.37 -17.02
C THR A 41 9.73 -11.47 -16.12
N GLN A 42 9.62 -10.19 -16.45
CA GLN A 42 8.84 -9.23 -15.66
C GLN A 42 7.35 -9.61 -15.58
N ALA A 43 6.77 -10.08 -16.66
CA ALA A 43 5.37 -10.51 -16.68
C ALA A 43 5.14 -11.76 -15.82
N ARG A 44 6.07 -12.71 -15.81
CA ARG A 44 6.03 -13.88 -14.93
C ARG A 44 6.14 -13.49 -13.47
N ASP A 45 7.05 -12.58 -13.14
CA ASP A 45 7.21 -12.07 -11.76
C ASP A 45 5.93 -11.41 -11.23
N VAL A 46 5.27 -10.60 -12.07
CA VAL A 46 3.98 -9.98 -11.73
C VAL A 46 2.90 -11.04 -11.48
N LEU A 47 2.79 -12.04 -12.36
CA LEU A 47 1.82 -13.12 -12.21
C LEU A 47 2.07 -13.95 -10.95
N GLU A 48 3.33 -14.26 -10.66
CA GLU A 48 3.72 -15.03 -9.47
C GLU A 48 3.37 -14.23 -8.19
N GLN A 49 3.74 -12.97 -8.13
CA GLN A 49 3.44 -12.09 -6.99
C GLN A 49 1.94 -11.93 -6.77
N ALA A 50 1.18 -11.63 -7.83
CA ALA A 50 -0.27 -11.48 -7.75
C ALA A 50 -0.96 -12.78 -7.31
N SER A 51 -0.54 -13.91 -7.85
CA SER A 51 -1.06 -15.22 -7.50
C SER A 51 -0.72 -15.59 -6.05
N HIS A 52 0.49 -15.29 -5.61
CA HIS A 52 0.94 -15.52 -4.24
C HIS A 52 0.14 -14.65 -3.25
N ARG A 53 0.03 -13.34 -3.53
CA ARG A 53 -0.74 -12.40 -2.72
C ARG A 53 -2.20 -12.84 -2.53
N ARG A 54 -2.85 -13.29 -3.60
CA ARG A 54 -4.24 -13.77 -3.57
C ARG A 54 -4.42 -15.03 -2.71
N ARG A 55 -3.43 -15.94 -2.69
CA ARG A 55 -3.51 -17.16 -1.86
C ARG A 55 -3.34 -16.88 -0.38
N LEU A 56 -2.59 -15.82 -0.01
CA LEU A 56 -2.30 -15.52 1.40
C LEU A 56 -3.51 -14.99 2.16
N ALA A 57 -4.21 -14.02 1.59
CA ALA A 57 -5.39 -13.41 2.22
C ALA A 57 -6.22 -12.67 1.14
N PRO A 58 -7.07 -13.38 0.39
CA PRO A 58 -7.73 -12.84 -0.81
C PRO A 58 -8.69 -11.68 -0.53
N GLN A 59 -9.21 -11.59 0.69
CA GLN A 59 -10.16 -10.55 1.10
C GLN A 59 -9.54 -9.46 1.99
N THR A 60 -8.26 -9.58 2.32
CA THR A 60 -7.61 -8.61 3.22
C THR A 60 -6.97 -7.49 2.41
N THR A 61 -7.30 -6.26 2.73
CA THR A 61 -6.66 -5.05 2.18
C THR A 61 -5.56 -4.57 3.11
N VAL A 62 -4.38 -4.34 2.57
CA VAL A 62 -3.24 -3.77 3.31
C VAL A 62 -3.11 -2.29 3.01
N VAL A 63 -3.31 -1.46 4.01
CA VAL A 63 -3.13 -0.01 3.93
C VAL A 63 -1.84 0.35 4.67
N ALA A 64 -0.86 0.92 3.98
CA ALA A 64 0.39 1.35 4.60
C ALA A 64 0.45 2.88 4.74
N LEU A 65 0.84 3.36 5.93
CA LEU A 65 1.08 4.78 6.21
C LEU A 65 2.56 5.09 6.05
N LEU A 66 2.87 6.01 5.18
CA LEU A 66 4.21 6.51 4.87
C LEU A 66 4.29 8.02 5.17
N GLY A 67 5.45 8.53 5.53
CA GLY A 67 5.65 9.96 5.75
C GLY A 67 6.87 10.25 6.61
N ALA A 68 7.22 11.54 6.70
CA ALA A 68 8.37 12.01 7.48
C ALA A 68 8.12 11.95 9.00
N THR A 69 9.19 12.07 9.76
CA THR A 69 9.12 12.23 11.23
C THR A 69 8.23 13.43 11.57
N GLY A 70 7.30 13.24 12.50
CA GLY A 70 6.41 14.32 12.94
C GLY A 70 5.25 14.63 11.99
N SER A 71 5.09 13.95 10.86
CA SER A 71 3.92 14.13 9.97
C SER A 71 2.59 13.68 10.59
N GLY A 72 2.64 12.99 11.73
CA GLY A 72 1.45 12.53 12.45
C GLY A 72 1.02 11.10 12.13
N LYS A 73 1.86 10.28 11.50
CA LYS A 73 1.58 8.87 11.21
C LYS A 73 1.11 8.09 12.44
N SER A 74 1.83 8.21 13.57
CA SER A 74 1.46 7.50 14.81
C SER A 74 0.12 7.97 15.38
N SER A 75 -0.17 9.26 15.31
CA SER A 75 -1.46 9.80 15.73
C SER A 75 -2.60 9.29 14.84
N LEU A 76 -2.37 9.27 13.52
CA LEU A 76 -3.33 8.74 12.57
C LEU A 76 -3.53 7.22 12.76
N THR A 77 -2.44 6.47 12.99
CA THR A 77 -2.50 5.04 13.30
C THR A 77 -3.38 4.78 14.52
N ASN A 78 -3.17 5.52 15.61
CA ASN A 78 -3.95 5.38 16.85
C ASN A 78 -5.41 5.78 16.66
N ALA A 79 -5.67 6.85 15.90
CA ALA A 79 -7.03 7.27 15.60
C ALA A 79 -7.80 6.23 14.78
N LEU A 80 -7.17 5.63 13.77
CA LEU A 80 -7.76 4.58 12.95
C LEU A 80 -7.92 3.26 13.71
N ALA A 81 -6.98 2.95 14.61
CA ALA A 81 -7.04 1.77 15.45
C ALA A 81 -8.08 1.89 16.60
N GLY A 82 -8.54 3.11 16.91
CA GLY A 82 -9.37 3.37 18.07
C GLY A 82 -8.69 3.10 19.41
N ALA A 83 -7.36 2.92 19.41
CA ALA A 83 -6.56 2.57 20.57
C ALA A 83 -5.12 3.11 20.43
N GLU A 84 -4.41 3.25 21.54
CA GLU A 84 -3.01 3.69 21.53
C GLU A 84 -2.07 2.50 21.23
N VAL A 85 -1.94 2.17 19.93
CA VAL A 85 -1.13 1.04 19.41
C VAL A 85 0.26 1.46 18.96
N SER A 86 0.44 2.73 18.60
CA SER A 86 1.70 3.31 18.17
C SER A 86 2.13 4.43 19.11
N ARG A 87 3.40 4.44 19.51
CA ARG A 87 3.92 5.48 20.41
C ARG A 87 4.01 6.82 19.68
N THR A 88 3.28 7.80 20.20
CA THR A 88 3.40 9.20 19.81
C THR A 88 4.49 9.84 20.67
N ALA A 89 5.73 9.93 20.20
CA ALA A 89 6.79 10.59 20.95
C ALA A 89 7.30 11.82 20.21
N ARG A 90 7.51 12.91 20.95
CA ARG A 90 8.18 14.11 20.44
C ARG A 90 9.70 13.96 20.30
N THR A 91 10.26 12.83 20.80
CA THR A 91 11.70 12.52 20.79
C THR A 91 12.00 11.34 19.89
N ARG A 92 12.96 11.50 18.98
CA ARG A 92 13.43 10.49 18.01
C ARG A 92 14.17 9.31 18.67
N PRO A 93 14.15 8.08 18.05
CA PRO A 93 13.38 7.61 16.90
C PRO A 93 12.09 6.92 17.36
N THR A 94 10.97 7.13 16.66
CA THR A 94 9.67 6.63 17.07
C THR A 94 9.34 5.24 16.53
N THR A 95 9.69 4.94 15.29
CA THR A 95 9.38 3.67 14.64
C THR A 95 10.56 3.27 13.76
N THR A 96 11.26 2.22 14.14
CA THR A 96 12.44 1.70 13.40
C THR A 96 12.10 0.52 12.50
N GLN A 97 10.95 -0.12 12.71
CA GLN A 97 10.44 -1.26 11.95
C GLN A 97 8.97 -1.08 11.63
N PRO A 98 8.45 -1.68 10.55
CA PRO A 98 7.04 -1.65 10.24
C PRO A 98 6.21 -2.25 11.39
N LEU A 99 5.11 -1.58 11.74
CA LEU A 99 4.13 -2.04 12.71
C LEU A 99 2.82 -2.34 12.02
N ALA A 100 2.36 -3.57 12.06
CA ALA A 100 1.04 -3.94 11.60
C ALA A 100 0.02 -3.85 12.75
N VAL A 101 -1.08 -3.19 12.48
CA VAL A 101 -2.26 -3.16 13.33
C VAL A 101 -3.37 -3.95 12.65
N VAL A 102 -3.87 -4.97 13.34
CA VAL A 102 -4.83 -5.93 12.81
C VAL A 102 -6.10 -5.86 13.65
N PRO A 103 -7.30 -5.71 13.07
CA PRO A 103 -8.53 -5.79 13.84
C PRO A 103 -8.69 -7.18 14.47
N ASP A 104 -9.35 -7.24 15.61
CA ASP A 104 -9.49 -8.49 16.40
C ASP A 104 -10.27 -9.58 15.62
N THR A 105 -11.08 -9.17 14.67
CA THR A 105 -11.90 -10.05 13.79
C THR A 105 -11.10 -10.73 12.68
N THR A 106 -9.87 -10.30 12.37
CA THR A 106 -9.09 -10.80 11.22
C THR A 106 -8.26 -12.01 11.63
N VAL A 107 -8.68 -13.20 11.24
CA VAL A 107 -8.03 -14.48 11.61
C VAL A 107 -6.84 -14.82 10.70
N GLU A 108 -6.79 -14.34 9.45
CA GLU A 108 -5.89 -14.87 8.40
C GLU A 108 -4.72 -13.96 8.01
N ALA A 109 -4.45 -12.86 8.72
CA ALA A 109 -3.40 -11.94 8.31
C ALA A 109 -1.96 -12.43 8.56
N THR A 110 -1.76 -13.51 9.31
CA THR A 110 -0.41 -13.95 9.72
C THR A 110 0.49 -14.28 8.54
N ALA A 111 0.06 -15.13 7.62
CA ALA A 111 0.85 -15.51 6.45
C ALA A 111 1.11 -14.32 5.50
N LEU A 112 0.15 -13.40 5.39
CA LEU A 112 0.30 -12.16 4.64
C LEU A 112 1.37 -11.25 5.28
N LEU A 113 1.34 -11.08 6.59
CA LEU A 113 2.31 -10.26 7.31
C LEU A 113 3.70 -10.87 7.33
N ASP A 114 3.82 -12.21 7.32
CA ASP A 114 5.09 -12.92 7.15
C ASP A 114 5.67 -12.66 5.75
N TRP A 115 4.85 -12.72 4.71
CA TRP A 115 5.26 -12.40 3.35
C TRP A 115 5.69 -10.94 3.17
N LEU A 116 5.06 -10.01 3.89
CA LEU A 116 5.44 -8.60 3.95
C LEU A 116 6.68 -8.35 4.82
N ASP A 117 7.20 -9.37 5.53
CA ASP A 117 8.32 -9.26 6.46
C ASP A 117 8.03 -8.27 7.61
N ILE A 118 6.81 -8.35 8.16
CA ILE A 118 6.38 -7.52 9.28
C ILE A 118 6.29 -8.38 10.54
N SER A 119 7.26 -8.21 11.44
CA SER A 119 7.34 -8.93 12.71
C SER A 119 6.57 -8.25 13.85
N GLN A 120 6.51 -6.91 13.84
CA GLN A 120 5.77 -6.16 14.87
C GLN A 120 4.29 -6.13 14.53
N ARG A 121 3.46 -6.74 15.38
CA ARG A 121 2.02 -6.88 15.16
C ARG A 121 1.27 -6.59 16.45
N VAL A 122 0.24 -5.76 16.35
CA VAL A 122 -0.65 -5.42 17.47
C VAL A 122 -2.08 -5.65 17.04
N ARG A 123 -2.91 -6.21 17.91
CA ARG A 123 -4.35 -6.28 17.71
C ARG A 123 -4.99 -4.99 18.20
N ALA A 124 -5.90 -4.46 17.40
CA ALA A 124 -6.74 -3.34 17.79
C ALA A 124 -8.04 -3.91 18.41
N ASP A 125 -8.25 -3.62 19.68
CA ASP A 125 -9.42 -3.99 20.46
C ASP A 125 -10.42 -2.82 20.59
N GLY A 126 -10.12 -1.71 19.94
CA GLY A 126 -10.92 -0.49 19.96
C GLY A 126 -11.92 -0.37 18.81
N ALA A 127 -12.49 0.82 18.66
CA ALA A 127 -13.37 1.16 17.54
C ALA A 127 -12.53 1.29 16.24
N TRP A 128 -12.43 0.18 15.51
CA TRP A 128 -11.68 0.12 14.25
C TRP A 128 -12.26 1.06 13.20
N GLY A 129 -11.49 2.04 12.76
CA GLY A 129 -11.91 3.09 11.82
C GLY A 129 -11.86 2.67 10.34
N LEU A 130 -11.38 1.45 10.05
CA LEU A 130 -11.28 0.89 8.70
C LEU A 130 -12.21 -0.33 8.57
N GLY A 131 -12.36 -0.89 7.37
CA GLY A 131 -13.15 -2.11 7.17
C GLY A 131 -12.57 -3.33 7.89
N GLU A 132 -13.42 -4.27 8.29
CA GLU A 132 -13.05 -5.48 9.07
C GLU A 132 -11.93 -6.30 8.42
N ASN A 133 -11.82 -6.28 7.10
CA ASN A 133 -10.80 -6.98 6.34
C ASN A 133 -9.59 -6.10 6.00
N THR A 134 -9.33 -5.06 6.77
CA THR A 134 -8.22 -4.14 6.51
C THR A 134 -7.12 -4.32 7.55
N VAL A 135 -5.88 -4.41 7.10
CA VAL A 135 -4.68 -4.35 7.94
C VAL A 135 -4.02 -3.00 7.74
N LEU A 136 -3.74 -2.30 8.82
CA LEU A 136 -3.03 -1.03 8.80
C LEU A 136 -1.54 -1.26 9.12
N VAL A 137 -0.65 -0.74 8.28
CA VAL A 137 0.80 -0.85 8.48
C VAL A 137 1.38 0.55 8.64
N ALA A 138 1.93 0.85 9.80
CA ALA A 138 2.71 2.06 10.00
C ALA A 138 4.18 1.80 9.62
N LEU A 139 4.67 2.49 8.58
CA LEU A 139 6.04 2.38 8.12
C LEU A 139 6.99 3.29 8.92
N PRO A 140 8.30 2.96 8.98
CA PRO A 140 9.32 3.84 9.52
C PRO A 140 9.35 5.21 8.85
N ASP A 141 9.93 6.19 9.55
CA ASP A 141 10.07 7.55 9.04
C ASP A 141 11.05 7.58 7.86
N ILE A 142 10.62 8.15 6.73
CA ILE A 142 11.40 8.17 5.48
C ILE A 142 12.54 9.20 5.50
N ASP A 143 12.45 10.23 6.34
CA ASP A 143 13.44 11.29 6.50
C ASP A 143 14.52 10.95 7.54
N SER A 144 14.57 9.69 7.98
CA SER A 144 15.64 9.23 8.86
C SER A 144 16.93 9.03 8.06
N ASP A 145 18.08 9.26 8.72
CA ASP A 145 19.41 9.05 8.15
C ASP A 145 19.72 7.55 7.89
N GLU A 146 18.78 6.65 8.18
CA GLU A 146 18.94 5.22 7.97
C GLU A 146 18.48 4.79 6.56
N PRO A 147 19.40 4.35 5.68
CA PRO A 147 19.05 3.89 4.33
C PRO A 147 18.06 2.71 4.32
N SER A 148 18.03 1.94 5.40
CA SER A 148 17.12 0.81 5.60
C SER A 148 15.65 1.23 5.58
N HIS A 149 15.31 2.40 6.12
CA HIS A 149 13.92 2.89 6.17
C HIS A 149 13.36 3.21 4.78
N ARG A 150 14.21 3.80 3.93
CA ARG A 150 13.84 4.05 2.53
C ARG A 150 13.62 2.74 1.77
N ALA A 151 14.54 1.77 1.91
CA ALA A 151 14.39 0.47 1.28
C ALA A 151 13.13 -0.28 1.74
N ILE A 152 12.74 -0.15 3.02
CA ILE A 152 11.48 -0.69 3.53
C ILE A 152 10.28 -0.04 2.83
N ALA A 153 10.26 1.30 2.72
CA ALA A 153 9.18 2.03 2.09
C ALA A 153 9.01 1.65 0.60
N GLU A 154 10.11 1.59 -0.16
CA GLU A 154 10.12 1.21 -1.57
C GLU A 154 9.64 -0.24 -1.76
N ARG A 155 10.12 -1.18 -0.94
CA ARG A 155 9.68 -2.58 -0.96
C ARG A 155 8.19 -2.73 -0.65
N MET A 156 7.69 -1.96 0.30
CA MET A 156 6.28 -2.01 0.71
C MET A 156 5.37 -1.39 -0.34
N ALA A 157 5.78 -0.32 -1.02
CA ALA A 157 5.00 0.33 -2.06
C ALA A 157 4.58 -0.63 -3.19
N GLY A 158 5.43 -1.61 -3.52
CA GLY A 158 5.12 -2.64 -4.53
C GLY A 158 4.32 -3.85 -4.02
N LYS A 159 3.97 -3.90 -2.73
CA LYS A 159 3.34 -5.08 -2.12
C LYS A 159 2.02 -4.80 -1.41
N VAL A 160 1.78 -3.54 -1.02
CA VAL A 160 0.55 -3.12 -0.34
C VAL A 160 -0.53 -2.76 -1.34
N ASP A 161 -1.78 -2.82 -0.90
CA ASP A 161 -2.92 -2.50 -1.77
C ASP A 161 -3.19 -0.99 -1.82
N VAL A 162 -2.91 -0.28 -0.72
CA VAL A 162 -3.04 1.19 -0.63
C VAL A 162 -1.85 1.75 0.14
N LEU A 163 -1.20 2.76 -0.42
CA LEU A 163 -0.14 3.52 0.21
C LEU A 163 -0.64 4.94 0.55
N VAL A 164 -0.77 5.25 1.82
CA VAL A 164 -1.19 6.56 2.30
C VAL A 164 0.03 7.39 2.67
N TRP A 165 0.28 8.44 1.92
CA TRP A 165 1.34 9.39 2.22
C TRP A 165 0.84 10.47 3.18
N VAL A 166 1.27 10.41 4.42
CA VAL A 166 0.91 11.40 5.45
C VAL A 166 1.90 12.56 5.40
N LEU A 167 1.42 13.71 4.97
CA LEU A 167 2.20 14.93 4.79
C LEU A 167 1.85 15.98 5.85
N ASP A 168 2.86 16.70 6.29
CA ASP A 168 2.75 17.91 7.07
C ASP A 168 2.93 19.12 6.12
N PRO A 169 2.03 20.13 6.14
CA PRO A 169 2.11 21.30 5.26
C PRO A 169 3.46 22.03 5.31
N GLU A 170 4.06 22.12 6.49
CA GLU A 170 5.35 22.78 6.66
C GLU A 170 6.49 22.02 5.98
N LYS A 171 6.43 20.67 6.00
CA LYS A 171 7.44 19.81 5.38
C LYS A 171 7.16 19.50 3.91
N TYR A 172 5.91 19.61 3.46
CA TYR A 172 5.57 19.43 2.04
C TYR A 172 6.26 20.47 1.14
N ALA A 173 6.50 21.66 1.66
CA ALA A 173 7.24 22.72 0.95
C ALA A 173 8.75 22.40 0.81
N ASP A 174 9.27 21.39 1.50
CA ASP A 174 10.65 20.93 1.35
C ASP A 174 10.80 20.10 0.06
N GLY A 175 11.55 20.66 -0.90
CA GLY A 175 11.83 20.04 -2.19
C GLY A 175 12.53 18.67 -2.09
N VAL A 176 13.08 18.30 -0.93
CA VAL A 176 13.70 17.00 -0.66
C VAL A 176 12.65 15.90 -0.69
N VAL A 177 11.52 16.07 0.01
CA VAL A 177 10.43 15.07 0.04
C VAL A 177 9.89 14.83 -1.38
N HIS A 178 9.72 15.90 -2.15
CA HIS A 178 9.20 15.79 -3.50
C HIS A 178 10.16 15.06 -4.44
N ARG A 179 11.43 15.46 -4.46
CA ARG A 179 12.42 14.92 -5.40
C ARG A 179 12.89 13.52 -5.03
N ASP A 180 13.12 13.27 -3.74
CA ASP A 180 13.79 12.07 -3.30
C ASP A 180 12.82 10.92 -2.98
N PHE A 181 11.51 11.23 -2.85
CA PHE A 181 10.49 10.25 -2.52
C PHE A 181 9.30 10.25 -3.47
N LEU A 182 8.61 11.39 -3.67
CA LEU A 182 7.39 11.40 -4.48
C LEU A 182 7.67 11.06 -5.95
N ILE A 183 8.73 11.60 -6.54
CA ILE A 183 9.08 11.31 -7.94
C ILE A 183 9.44 9.82 -8.14
N PRO A 184 10.33 9.20 -7.35
CA PRO A 184 10.61 7.76 -7.49
C PRO A 184 9.39 6.87 -7.27
N MET A 185 8.47 7.27 -6.40
CA MET A 185 7.24 6.52 -6.11
C MET A 185 6.09 6.80 -7.10
N ALA A 186 6.26 7.69 -8.07
CA ALA A 186 5.24 7.98 -9.07
C ALA A 186 4.80 6.75 -9.88
N ALA A 187 5.65 5.72 -9.99
CA ALA A 187 5.30 4.43 -10.58
C ALA A 187 4.17 3.70 -9.82
N HIS A 188 3.91 4.06 -8.56
CA HIS A 188 2.86 3.49 -7.71
C HIS A 188 1.68 4.46 -7.48
N ALA A 189 1.56 5.52 -8.29
CA ALA A 189 0.56 6.57 -8.11
C ALA A 189 -0.89 6.05 -8.07
N GLU A 190 -1.19 4.97 -8.77
CA GLU A 190 -2.53 4.37 -8.83
C GLU A 190 -3.01 3.79 -7.49
N VAL A 191 -2.07 3.39 -6.63
CA VAL A 191 -2.36 2.84 -5.29
C VAL A 191 -2.03 3.84 -4.17
N MET A 192 -1.67 5.08 -4.53
CA MET A 192 -1.22 6.11 -3.59
C MET A 192 -2.33 7.10 -3.26
N VAL A 193 -2.51 7.35 -1.98
CA VAL A 193 -3.38 8.40 -1.43
C VAL A 193 -2.53 9.39 -0.67
N VAL A 194 -2.75 10.69 -0.88
CA VAL A 194 -2.07 11.74 -0.12
C VAL A 194 -3.01 12.26 0.96
N ALA A 195 -2.58 12.19 2.21
CA ALA A 195 -3.28 12.73 3.37
C ALA A 195 -2.50 13.94 3.92
N LEU A 196 -3.06 15.13 3.75
CA LEU A 196 -2.50 16.33 4.36
C LEU A 196 -2.98 16.40 5.82
N ASN A 197 -2.06 16.34 6.76
CA ASN A 197 -2.31 16.31 8.19
C ASN A 197 -1.78 17.60 8.86
N GLN A 198 -2.24 17.93 10.05
CA GLN A 198 -1.83 19.11 10.81
C GLN A 198 -2.20 20.46 10.11
N VAL A 199 -3.34 20.50 9.43
CA VAL A 199 -3.93 21.69 8.79
C VAL A 199 -4.81 22.46 9.75
#